data_748556843fb0b2000ddcc86bde9657b4
#
_entry.id   748556843fb0b2000ddcc86bde9657b4
#
_cell.length_a   1.000
_cell.length_b   1.000
_cell.length_c   1.000
_cell.angle_alpha   90.00
_cell.angle_beta   90.00
_cell.angle_gamma   90.00
#
_symmetry.space_group_name_H-M   'P 1'
#
loop_
_entity.id
_entity.type
_entity.pdbx_description
1 polymer ?
#
loop_
_entity_poly.entity_id
_entity_poly.type
_entity_poly.pdbx_seq_one_letter_code
_entity_poly.pdbx_strand_id
1 'polypeptide(L)'
;MSAEGEPKPASGLGEETYGLKREIGVLGSFSMGYADVGADVYVALGILALYAQSAAPLAILIASITYISTGLTYAELASKYPVAGGGNFYANKVFGPIHGFLAGWGLMLDYTVDIALFALASSGYVGAVVKAFFNSNFVLQEPYYALIAIAIILSLLFLNIKGISYSSRLNIAVVIVNLGTVALLAALGFYVVITRGLFSAWTTQLLTDFPSQGNFAYGVTLAMASFIGIESISQAAEETKVPSKVIPKSTKLSIIAVLVIAISLSFLSVSVLPWQVVAGGAQDPLFFLARAMPGIGAFFAIWIAFMGIWISLVSTNTGVIGVSRVTFSMGRLNLMPHSFSRLHKKYRTPYVTISIFSLAAMSIIMLNIFSPSSVLLNLVASLYNFGALVAYMYVNLSAIALRFRNDQNEVYRSPINFTITVKGKKVKLSVIPFLGFISCFVLWSILIISHPLGRIVGLVWFTFGVMLYFAYRRKRRLPIT
;
A
#
# COMPACT_ATOMS: atom_id res chain seq x y z
N MET A 1 42.29 -23.97 1.46
CA MET A 1 40.87 -24.27 1.15
C MET A 1 40.24 -22.94 0.77
N SER A 2 40.02 -22.79 -0.53
CA SER A 2 39.68 -21.56 -1.25
C SER A 2 38.21 -21.18 -1.03
N ALA A 3 38.01 -19.88 -0.80
CA ALA A 3 36.68 -19.25 -0.76
C ALA A 3 35.98 -19.36 -2.11
N GLU A 4 34.85 -20.03 -2.14
CA GLU A 4 33.98 -20.14 -3.32
C GLU A 4 33.20 -18.84 -3.55
N GLY A 5 33.20 -18.44 -4.82
CA GLY A 5 32.83 -17.15 -5.32
C GLY A 5 31.39 -16.74 -5.14
N GLU A 6 31.23 -15.47 -4.85
CA GLU A 6 29.98 -14.73 -5.01
C GLU A 6 29.55 -14.71 -6.50
N PRO A 7 28.26 -14.89 -6.81
CA PRO A 7 27.78 -14.78 -8.19
C PRO A 7 27.97 -13.37 -8.72
N LYS A 8 28.73 -13.22 -9.79
CA LYS A 8 28.89 -11.95 -10.52
C LYS A 8 27.54 -11.41 -11.00
N PRO A 9 27.27 -10.11 -10.84
CA PRO A 9 26.09 -9.49 -11.43
C PRO A 9 26.17 -9.55 -12.96
N ALA A 10 25.01 -9.74 -13.60
CA ALA A 10 24.87 -9.85 -15.04
C ALA A 10 25.58 -8.68 -15.77
N SER A 11 26.66 -9.00 -16.46
CA SER A 11 27.44 -8.10 -17.31
C SER A 11 26.59 -7.62 -18.49
N GLY A 12 26.31 -6.32 -18.55
CA GLY A 12 25.62 -5.72 -19.70
C GLY A 12 25.25 -4.24 -19.57
N LEU A 13 25.49 -3.62 -18.43
CA LEU A 13 25.30 -2.15 -18.27
C LEU A 13 26.58 -1.58 -17.67
N GLY A 14 27.16 -0.60 -18.35
CA GLY A 14 28.48 -0.04 -18.07
C GLY A 14 28.77 0.30 -16.62
N GLU A 15 29.99 0.07 -16.23
CA GLU A 15 30.59 0.36 -14.92
C GLU A 15 30.40 1.82 -14.53
N GLU A 16 29.42 2.08 -13.70
CA GLU A 16 29.28 3.10 -12.67
C GLU A 16 27.94 2.95 -11.93
N THR A 17 27.55 1.70 -11.62
CA THR A 17 26.38 1.41 -10.79
C THR A 17 26.79 1.43 -9.33
N TYR A 18 26.77 2.60 -8.70
CA TYR A 18 26.65 2.67 -7.25
C TYR A 18 25.27 2.12 -6.88
N GLY A 19 25.17 0.82 -6.59
CA GLY A 19 23.99 0.17 -6.09
C GLY A 19 23.54 0.79 -4.75
N LEU A 20 22.26 0.65 -4.43
CA LEU A 20 21.75 1.05 -3.12
C LEU A 20 22.38 0.17 -2.03
N LYS A 21 22.64 0.75 -0.83
CA LYS A 21 23.35 0.05 0.23
C LYS A 21 22.44 -0.99 0.90
N ARG A 22 22.90 -2.24 1.01
CA ARG A 22 22.15 -3.34 1.60
C ARG A 22 22.19 -3.30 3.13
N GLU A 23 21.19 -2.72 3.75
CA GLU A 23 21.11 -2.54 5.22
C GLU A 23 19.85 -3.16 5.85
N ILE A 24 18.82 -3.48 5.06
CA ILE A 24 17.50 -3.89 5.54
C ILE A 24 17.50 -5.38 5.91
N GLY A 25 17.19 -5.69 7.18
CA GLY A 25 16.94 -7.05 7.68
C GLY A 25 15.46 -7.40 7.69
N VAL A 26 15.10 -8.57 8.29
CA VAL A 26 13.72 -9.07 8.35
C VAL A 26 12.76 -8.07 9.01
N LEU A 27 13.13 -7.51 10.18
CA LEU A 27 12.27 -6.54 10.88
C LEU A 27 12.10 -5.22 10.09
N GLY A 28 13.17 -4.74 9.44
CA GLY A 28 13.09 -3.55 8.60
C GLY A 28 12.20 -3.78 7.39
N SER A 29 12.35 -4.91 6.71
CA SER A 29 11.50 -5.29 5.57
C SER A 29 10.05 -5.52 5.99
N PHE A 30 9.82 -6.20 7.12
CA PHE A 30 8.50 -6.37 7.72
C PHE A 30 7.85 -5.02 8.06
N SER A 31 8.60 -4.11 8.71
CA SER A 31 8.06 -2.82 9.12
C SER A 31 7.66 -1.95 7.92
N MET A 32 8.32 -2.07 6.78
CA MET A 32 7.92 -1.38 5.56
C MET A 32 6.58 -1.90 5.03
N GLY A 33 6.45 -3.22 4.85
CA GLY A 33 5.22 -3.81 4.34
C GLY A 33 4.04 -3.78 5.34
N TYR A 34 4.32 -3.68 6.65
CA TYR A 34 3.28 -3.52 7.66
C TYR A 34 2.86 -2.06 7.82
N ALA A 35 3.78 -1.10 7.71
CA ALA A 35 3.51 0.31 8.02
C ALA A 35 2.42 0.90 7.12
N ASP A 36 2.52 0.66 5.81
CA ASP A 36 1.49 1.06 4.85
C ASP A 36 0.15 0.39 5.20
N VAL A 37 0.13 -0.91 5.16
CA VAL A 37 -1.10 -1.69 5.35
C VAL A 37 -1.65 -1.54 6.78
N GLY A 38 -0.78 -1.41 7.78
CA GLY A 38 -1.18 -1.17 9.17
C GLY A 38 -1.81 0.21 9.38
N ALA A 39 -1.38 1.22 8.60
CA ALA A 39 -1.98 2.55 8.62
C ALA A 39 -3.32 2.59 7.88
N ASP A 40 -3.48 1.79 6.81
CA ASP A 40 -4.72 1.68 6.05
C ASP A 40 -5.92 1.36 6.94
N VAL A 41 -5.76 0.48 7.92
CA VAL A 41 -6.84 0.10 8.84
C VAL A 41 -7.35 1.29 9.67
N TYR A 42 -6.49 2.28 9.95
CA TYR A 42 -6.88 3.51 10.66
C TYR A 42 -7.75 4.45 9.83
N VAL A 43 -7.76 4.29 8.51
CA VAL A 43 -8.50 5.16 7.57
C VAL A 43 -9.62 4.39 6.87
N ALA A 44 -9.31 3.20 6.36
CA ALA A 44 -10.21 2.44 5.50
C ALA A 44 -11.49 1.98 6.21
N LEU A 45 -11.43 1.68 7.51
CA LEU A 45 -12.58 1.16 8.26
C LEU A 45 -13.78 2.11 8.25
N GLY A 46 -13.54 3.43 8.35
CA GLY A 46 -14.62 4.42 8.31
C GLY A 46 -15.26 4.50 6.93
N ILE A 47 -14.45 4.56 5.87
CA ILE A 47 -14.93 4.60 4.49
C ILE A 47 -15.60 3.28 4.13
N LEU A 48 -15.05 2.15 4.57
CA LEU A 48 -15.59 0.82 4.36
C LEU A 48 -16.97 0.66 5.00
N ALA A 49 -17.14 1.13 6.25
CA ALA A 49 -18.42 1.08 6.98
C ALA A 49 -19.51 1.86 6.28
N LEU A 50 -19.18 2.92 5.54
CA LEU A 50 -20.15 3.72 4.78
C LEU A 50 -20.84 2.90 3.69
N TYR A 51 -20.14 1.96 3.06
CA TYR A 51 -20.65 1.17 1.93
C TYR A 51 -20.96 -0.29 2.30
N ALA A 52 -20.05 -0.97 3.00
CA ALA A 52 -20.24 -2.36 3.40
C ALA A 52 -21.02 -2.51 4.69
N GLN A 53 -21.24 -1.44 5.46
CA GLN A 53 -22.06 -1.41 6.67
C GLN A 53 -21.68 -2.54 7.65
N SER A 54 -22.66 -3.31 8.18
CA SER A 54 -22.43 -4.48 9.03
C SER A 54 -21.66 -5.62 8.35
N ALA A 55 -21.62 -5.65 7.00
CA ALA A 55 -20.88 -6.63 6.21
C ALA A 55 -19.41 -6.26 5.96
N ALA A 56 -18.89 -5.19 6.58
CA ALA A 56 -17.47 -4.77 6.45
C ALA A 56 -16.46 -5.91 6.69
N PRO A 57 -16.61 -6.81 7.68
CA PRO A 57 -15.70 -7.95 7.85
C PRO A 57 -15.69 -8.91 6.67
N LEU A 58 -16.83 -9.12 6.02
CA LEU A 58 -16.92 -9.98 4.83
C LEU A 58 -16.23 -9.33 3.63
N ALA A 59 -16.36 -8.01 3.48
CA ALA A 59 -15.66 -7.27 2.44
C ALA A 59 -14.13 -7.38 2.61
N ILE A 60 -13.61 -7.25 3.83
CA ILE A 60 -12.19 -7.46 4.18
C ILE A 60 -11.75 -8.89 3.85
N LEU A 61 -12.54 -9.91 4.20
CA LEU A 61 -12.22 -11.30 3.89
C LEU A 61 -12.12 -11.55 2.38
N ILE A 62 -13.02 -11.00 1.58
CA ILE A 62 -12.96 -11.13 0.11
C ILE A 62 -11.75 -10.41 -0.46
N ALA A 63 -11.48 -9.17 -0.05
CA ALA A 63 -10.32 -8.40 -0.49
C ALA A 63 -8.99 -9.05 -0.09
N SER A 64 -8.95 -9.77 1.04
CA SER A 64 -7.75 -10.47 1.52
C SER A 64 -7.23 -11.53 0.55
N ILE A 65 -8.07 -12.09 -0.31
CA ILE A 65 -7.67 -13.05 -1.36
C ILE A 65 -6.67 -12.39 -2.31
N THR A 66 -6.95 -11.16 -2.71
CA THR A 66 -6.04 -10.36 -3.57
C THR A 66 -4.73 -10.06 -2.86
N TYR A 67 -4.80 -9.66 -1.59
CA TYR A 67 -3.64 -9.34 -0.78
C TYR A 67 -2.70 -10.53 -0.60
N ILE A 68 -3.24 -11.68 -0.18
CA ILE A 68 -2.46 -12.91 0.05
C ILE A 68 -1.78 -13.35 -1.25
N SER A 69 -2.57 -13.44 -2.32
CA SER A 69 -2.05 -13.96 -3.60
C SER A 69 -1.03 -13.03 -4.22
N THR A 70 -1.28 -11.73 -4.23
CA THR A 70 -0.33 -10.75 -4.78
C THR A 70 0.92 -10.62 -3.91
N GLY A 71 0.78 -10.60 -2.58
CA GLY A 71 1.93 -10.56 -1.67
C GLY A 71 2.86 -11.76 -1.83
N LEU A 72 2.32 -12.98 -1.93
CA LEU A 72 3.12 -14.18 -2.19
C LEU A 72 3.78 -14.15 -3.57
N THR A 73 3.13 -13.56 -4.56
CA THR A 73 3.68 -13.38 -5.90
C THR A 73 4.83 -12.37 -5.88
N TYR A 74 4.68 -11.24 -5.18
CA TYR A 74 5.78 -10.28 -4.97
C TYR A 74 6.96 -10.93 -4.25
N ALA A 75 6.71 -11.75 -3.20
CA ALA A 75 7.77 -12.47 -2.50
C ALA A 75 8.56 -13.40 -3.42
N GLU A 76 7.89 -14.09 -4.35
CA GLU A 76 8.55 -14.93 -5.34
C GLU A 76 9.42 -14.10 -6.29
N LEU A 77 8.85 -13.06 -6.90
CA LEU A 77 9.56 -12.25 -7.89
C LEU A 77 10.70 -11.43 -7.29
N ALA A 78 10.49 -10.81 -6.12
CA ALA A 78 11.49 -10.00 -5.45
C ALA A 78 12.64 -10.83 -4.87
N SER A 79 12.38 -12.08 -4.48
CA SER A 79 13.45 -13.01 -4.07
C SER A 79 14.34 -13.40 -5.23
N LYS A 80 13.75 -13.51 -6.42
CA LYS A 80 14.45 -13.92 -7.65
C LYS A 80 15.14 -12.75 -8.34
N TYR A 81 14.51 -11.57 -8.32
CA TYR A 81 14.99 -10.34 -8.93
C TYR A 81 14.98 -9.21 -7.91
N PRO A 82 15.99 -9.16 -7.02
CA PRO A 82 16.06 -8.16 -5.94
C PRO A 82 16.57 -6.82 -6.46
N VAL A 83 15.72 -6.11 -7.20
CA VAL A 83 16.01 -4.80 -7.80
C VAL A 83 14.99 -3.77 -7.32
N ALA A 84 15.40 -2.50 -7.27
CA ALA A 84 14.49 -1.40 -6.98
C ALA A 84 13.42 -1.29 -8.08
N GLY A 85 12.20 -0.88 -7.69
CA GLY A 85 11.08 -0.71 -8.61
C GLY A 85 10.09 -1.88 -8.64
N GLY A 86 10.51 -3.10 -8.28
CA GLY A 86 9.59 -4.24 -8.16
C GLY A 86 8.72 -4.45 -9.41
N GLY A 87 7.42 -4.16 -9.30
CA GLY A 87 6.41 -4.46 -10.32
C GLY A 87 6.72 -3.92 -11.71
N ASN A 88 7.25 -2.69 -11.85
CA ASN A 88 7.60 -2.13 -13.15
C ASN A 88 8.78 -2.86 -13.80
N PHE A 89 9.75 -3.31 -13.00
CA PHE A 89 10.86 -4.11 -13.51
C PHE A 89 10.38 -5.49 -14.00
N TYR A 90 9.51 -6.16 -13.24
CA TYR A 90 9.01 -7.49 -13.63
C TYR A 90 8.20 -7.43 -14.92
N ALA A 91 7.30 -6.44 -15.02
CA ALA A 91 6.51 -6.23 -16.24
C ALA A 91 7.39 -5.89 -17.45
N ASN A 92 8.39 -5.02 -17.28
CA ASN A 92 9.34 -4.68 -18.34
C ASN A 92 10.15 -5.91 -18.82
N LYS A 93 10.64 -6.71 -17.87
CA LYS A 93 11.42 -7.92 -18.18
C LYS A 93 10.63 -8.95 -18.99
N VAL A 94 9.33 -9.05 -18.73
CA VAL A 94 8.48 -10.09 -19.31
C VAL A 94 7.79 -9.63 -20.58
N PHE A 95 7.19 -8.46 -20.55
CA PHE A 95 6.29 -7.97 -21.60
C PHE A 95 6.85 -6.80 -22.41
N GLY A 96 8.01 -6.27 -22.00
CA GLY A 96 8.66 -5.16 -22.68
C GLY A 96 8.34 -3.78 -22.10
N PRO A 97 8.93 -2.72 -22.70
CA PRO A 97 8.99 -1.39 -22.09
C PRO A 97 7.65 -0.73 -21.80
N ILE A 98 6.67 -0.84 -22.69
CA ILE A 98 5.35 -0.21 -22.47
C ILE A 98 4.63 -0.80 -21.25
N HIS A 99 4.72 -2.11 -21.06
CA HIS A 99 4.11 -2.80 -19.92
C HIS A 99 4.81 -2.46 -18.61
N GLY A 100 6.16 -2.37 -18.64
CA GLY A 100 6.94 -1.86 -17.51
C GLY A 100 6.58 -0.43 -17.15
N PHE A 101 6.35 0.42 -18.17
CA PHE A 101 5.89 1.79 -17.97
C PHE A 101 4.49 1.82 -17.33
N LEU A 102 3.52 1.07 -17.86
CA LEU A 102 2.14 1.05 -17.33
C LEU A 102 2.08 0.55 -15.88
N ALA A 103 2.81 -0.51 -15.55
CA ALA A 103 2.90 -0.99 -14.17
C ALA A 103 3.51 0.06 -13.24
N GLY A 104 4.61 0.71 -13.65
CA GLY A 104 5.24 1.79 -12.88
C GLY A 104 4.37 3.04 -12.78
N TRP A 105 3.65 3.40 -13.85
CA TRP A 105 2.75 4.54 -13.88
C TRP A 105 1.55 4.36 -12.95
N GLY A 106 1.06 3.11 -12.82
CA GLY A 106 0.04 2.75 -11.82
C GLY A 106 0.57 2.93 -10.39
N LEU A 107 1.78 2.41 -10.08
CA LEU A 107 2.41 2.59 -8.77
C LEU A 107 2.74 4.06 -8.46
N MET A 108 3.05 4.88 -9.47
CA MET A 108 3.24 6.32 -9.27
C MET A 108 1.95 7.02 -8.85
N LEU A 109 0.81 6.65 -9.43
CA LEU A 109 -0.50 7.15 -8.99
C LEU A 109 -0.77 6.72 -7.56
N ASP A 110 -0.68 5.43 -7.31
CA ASP A 110 -0.88 4.78 -6.03
C ASP A 110 -0.09 5.50 -4.92
N TYR A 111 1.23 5.50 -4.97
CA TYR A 111 2.08 6.14 -3.96
C TYR A 111 1.91 7.66 -3.84
N THR A 112 1.59 8.37 -4.93
CA THR A 112 1.35 9.82 -4.86
C THR A 112 0.08 10.12 -4.06
N VAL A 113 -0.93 9.31 -4.29
CA VAL A 113 -2.20 9.38 -3.58
C VAL A 113 -2.05 8.92 -2.13
N ASP A 114 -1.28 7.87 -1.89
CA ASP A 114 -0.89 7.36 -0.57
C ASP A 114 -0.29 8.47 0.32
N ILE A 115 0.70 9.21 -0.21
CA ILE A 115 1.30 10.35 0.50
C ILE A 115 0.24 11.37 0.94
N ALA A 116 -0.72 11.70 0.07
CA ALA A 116 -1.77 12.65 0.38
C ALA A 116 -2.78 12.10 1.40
N LEU A 117 -3.21 10.85 1.20
CA LEU A 117 -4.19 10.16 2.04
C LEU A 117 -3.73 10.05 3.49
N PHE A 118 -2.50 9.56 3.71
CA PHE A 118 -2.00 9.37 5.06
C PHE A 118 -1.52 10.65 5.73
N ALA A 119 -1.11 11.66 4.98
CA ALA A 119 -0.88 12.99 5.54
C ALA A 119 -2.19 13.61 6.04
N LEU A 120 -3.29 13.48 5.30
CA LEU A 120 -4.63 13.90 5.72
C LEU A 120 -5.12 13.07 6.92
N ALA A 121 -4.92 11.76 6.92
CA ALA A 121 -5.27 10.89 8.04
C ALA A 121 -4.51 11.29 9.31
N SER A 122 -3.20 11.53 9.21
CA SER A 122 -2.39 12.02 10.33
C SER A 122 -2.95 13.35 10.88
N SER A 123 -3.35 14.29 9.99
CA SER A 123 -3.99 15.54 10.38
C SER A 123 -5.34 15.31 11.08
N GLY A 124 -6.13 14.32 10.64
CA GLY A 124 -7.39 13.93 11.30
C GLY A 124 -7.17 13.46 12.74
N TYR A 125 -6.18 12.59 12.94
CA TYR A 125 -5.81 12.13 14.29
C TYR A 125 -5.21 13.25 15.17
N VAL A 126 -4.48 14.22 14.59
CA VAL A 126 -4.09 15.44 15.32
C VAL A 126 -5.34 16.20 15.77
N GLY A 127 -6.35 16.32 14.90
CA GLY A 127 -7.64 16.94 15.25
C GLY A 127 -8.36 16.21 16.37
N ALA A 128 -8.35 14.86 16.36
CA ALA A 128 -8.94 14.06 17.44
C ALA A 128 -8.25 14.31 18.79
N VAL A 129 -6.92 14.40 18.81
CA VAL A 129 -6.15 14.75 20.01
C VAL A 129 -6.48 16.16 20.50
N VAL A 130 -6.49 17.16 19.61
CA VAL A 130 -6.82 18.55 19.96
C VAL A 130 -8.25 18.65 20.50
N LYS A 131 -9.19 17.95 19.88
CA LYS A 131 -10.57 17.89 20.36
C LYS A 131 -10.68 17.27 21.76
N ALA A 132 -9.92 16.21 22.03
CA ALA A 132 -9.94 15.53 23.33
C ALA A 132 -9.38 16.41 24.47
N PHE A 133 -8.32 17.19 24.21
CA PHE A 133 -7.67 18.02 25.25
C PHE A 133 -8.27 19.43 25.38
N PHE A 134 -8.64 20.05 24.25
CA PHE A 134 -9.03 21.46 24.20
C PHE A 134 -10.51 21.67 23.85
N ASN A 135 -11.28 20.58 23.64
CA ASN A 135 -12.68 20.63 23.21
C ASN A 135 -12.91 21.52 21.95
N SER A 136 -11.94 21.55 21.05
CA SER A 136 -11.94 22.42 19.88
C SER A 136 -11.80 21.61 18.60
N ASN A 137 -12.61 21.94 17.60
CA ASN A 137 -12.59 21.29 16.28
C ASN A 137 -11.79 22.08 15.22
N PHE A 138 -11.04 23.13 15.59
CA PHE A 138 -10.42 24.03 14.62
C PHE A 138 -9.47 23.31 13.66
N VAL A 139 -8.75 22.27 14.13
CA VAL A 139 -7.82 21.48 13.31
C VAL A 139 -8.57 20.67 12.23
N LEU A 140 -9.80 20.25 12.49
CA LEU A 140 -10.63 19.49 11.53
C LEU A 140 -11.32 20.39 10.50
N GLN A 141 -11.17 21.71 10.62
CA GLN A 141 -11.72 22.69 9.69
C GLN A 141 -10.66 23.13 8.67
N GLU A 142 -11.10 23.36 7.45
CA GLU A 142 -10.23 23.96 6.44
C GLU A 142 -10.01 25.46 6.76
N PRO A 143 -8.82 26.02 6.53
CA PRO A 143 -7.66 25.40 5.85
C PRO A 143 -6.70 24.63 6.80
N TYR A 144 -6.94 24.61 8.11
CA TYR A 144 -5.98 24.07 9.09
C TYR A 144 -5.71 22.58 8.87
N TYR A 145 -6.75 21.81 8.51
CA TYR A 145 -6.65 20.38 8.22
C TYR A 145 -5.65 20.11 7.08
N ALA A 146 -5.78 20.83 5.97
CA ALA A 146 -4.88 20.73 4.84
C ALA A 146 -3.45 21.24 5.15
N LEU A 147 -3.34 22.35 5.90
CA LEU A 147 -2.03 22.94 6.24
C LEU A 147 -1.18 22.01 7.13
N ILE A 148 -1.79 21.30 8.08
CA ILE A 148 -1.08 20.32 8.90
C ILE A 148 -0.59 19.15 8.03
N ALA A 149 -1.44 18.62 7.15
CA ALA A 149 -1.05 17.57 6.23
C ALA A 149 0.11 18.01 5.30
N ILE A 150 0.07 19.22 4.77
CA ILE A 150 1.17 19.80 3.97
C ILE A 150 2.45 19.93 4.80
N ALA A 151 2.38 20.37 6.05
CA ALA A 151 3.53 20.49 6.95
C ALA A 151 4.18 19.12 7.21
N ILE A 152 3.38 18.06 7.35
CA ILE A 152 3.85 16.69 7.47
C ILE A 152 4.63 16.28 6.22
N ILE A 153 4.06 16.48 5.01
CA ILE A 153 4.74 16.14 3.75
C ILE A 153 6.04 16.92 3.59
N LEU A 154 6.05 18.22 3.90
CA LEU A 154 7.26 19.04 3.84
C LEU A 154 8.36 18.51 4.77
N SER A 155 8.00 18.14 5.99
CA SER A 155 8.94 17.56 6.96
C SER A 155 9.54 16.26 6.44
N LEU A 156 8.71 15.37 5.88
CA LEU A 156 9.15 14.11 5.31
C LEU A 156 9.94 14.28 4.01
N LEU A 157 9.62 15.25 3.18
CA LEU A 157 10.40 15.61 1.99
C LEU A 157 11.86 15.93 2.38
N PHE A 158 12.06 16.82 3.35
CA PHE A 158 13.42 17.17 3.82
C PHE A 158 14.13 15.96 4.47
N LEU A 159 13.40 15.15 5.24
CA LEU A 159 13.95 13.94 5.87
C LEU A 159 14.43 12.94 4.80
N ASN A 160 13.62 12.67 3.78
CA ASN A 160 13.95 11.70 2.73
C ASN A 160 15.08 12.16 1.80
N ILE A 161 15.22 13.47 1.58
CA ILE A 161 16.39 14.01 0.85
C ILE A 161 17.67 13.76 1.64
N LYS A 162 17.66 13.91 2.98
CA LYS A 162 18.84 13.69 3.85
C LYS A 162 19.23 12.22 4.00
N GLY A 163 18.32 11.27 3.80
CA GLY A 163 18.62 9.84 3.75
C GLY A 163 17.72 8.95 4.62
N ILE A 164 17.70 7.67 4.27
CA ILE A 164 16.77 6.64 4.76
C ILE A 164 17.15 6.02 6.10
N SER A 165 18.42 6.01 6.49
CA SER A 165 18.89 5.23 7.64
C SER A 165 18.25 5.64 8.98
N TYR A 166 17.88 6.89 9.15
CA TYR A 166 17.14 7.37 10.32
C TYR A 166 15.67 6.95 10.28
N SER A 167 15.08 6.94 9.09
CA SER A 167 13.69 6.58 8.83
C SER A 167 13.39 5.10 9.17
N SER A 168 14.27 4.17 8.84
CA SER A 168 14.06 2.74 9.06
C SER A 168 13.97 2.35 10.54
N ARG A 169 14.79 2.96 11.42
CA ARG A 169 14.74 2.69 12.87
C ARG A 169 13.45 3.23 13.49
N LEU A 170 13.04 4.42 13.09
CA LEU A 170 11.77 5.01 13.52
C LEU A 170 10.59 4.15 13.09
N ASN A 171 10.57 3.73 11.82
CA ASN A 171 9.53 2.85 11.30
C ASN A 171 9.39 1.56 12.13
N ILE A 172 10.51 0.89 12.44
CA ILE A 172 10.49 -0.34 13.24
C ILE A 172 9.89 -0.06 14.64
N ALA A 173 10.31 1.00 15.31
CA ALA A 173 9.83 1.33 16.64
C ALA A 173 8.33 1.63 16.64
N VAL A 174 7.86 2.47 15.71
CA VAL A 174 6.44 2.83 15.57
C VAL A 174 5.60 1.59 15.24
N VAL A 175 6.05 0.75 14.31
CA VAL A 175 5.35 -0.48 13.92
C VAL A 175 5.20 -1.45 15.09
N ILE A 176 6.25 -1.65 15.90
CA ILE A 176 6.18 -2.56 17.06
C ILE A 176 5.19 -2.02 18.10
N VAL A 177 5.25 -0.72 18.43
CA VAL A 177 4.33 -0.10 19.38
C VAL A 177 2.90 -0.13 18.84
N ASN A 178 2.70 0.16 17.56
CA ASN A 178 1.40 0.09 16.89
C ASN A 178 0.82 -1.33 16.95
N LEU A 179 1.62 -2.35 16.62
CA LEU A 179 1.20 -3.75 16.67
C LEU A 179 0.69 -4.14 18.06
N GLY A 180 1.44 -3.76 19.10
CA GLY A 180 1.01 -3.97 20.48
C GLY A 180 -0.27 -3.23 20.83
N THR A 181 -0.41 -2.00 20.35
CA THR A 181 -1.59 -1.15 20.59
C THR A 181 -2.85 -1.75 19.93
N VAL A 182 -2.77 -2.12 18.65
CA VAL A 182 -3.94 -2.68 17.95
C VAL A 182 -4.27 -4.10 18.42
N ALA A 183 -3.27 -4.88 18.84
CA ALA A 183 -3.50 -6.18 19.47
C ALA A 183 -4.21 -6.04 20.82
N LEU A 184 -3.84 -5.04 21.63
CA LEU A 184 -4.55 -4.73 22.88
C LEU A 184 -5.98 -4.26 22.61
N LEU A 185 -6.18 -3.37 21.61
CA LEU A 185 -7.53 -2.95 21.21
C LEU A 185 -8.38 -4.13 20.77
N ALA A 186 -7.83 -5.04 19.98
CA ALA A 186 -8.51 -6.24 19.54
C ALA A 186 -8.88 -7.15 20.74
N ALA A 187 -7.95 -7.38 21.66
CA ALA A 187 -8.20 -8.19 22.86
C ALA A 187 -9.33 -7.60 23.72
N LEU A 188 -9.30 -6.30 23.99
CA LEU A 188 -10.35 -5.60 24.76
C LEU A 188 -11.68 -5.60 23.99
N GLY A 189 -11.67 -5.40 22.69
CA GLY A 189 -12.86 -5.44 21.84
C GLY A 189 -13.52 -6.84 21.86
N PHE A 190 -12.74 -7.92 21.70
CA PHE A 190 -13.27 -9.29 21.83
C PHE A 190 -13.80 -9.57 23.23
N TYR A 191 -13.13 -9.09 24.29
CA TYR A 191 -13.66 -9.19 25.64
C TYR A 191 -15.05 -8.53 25.73
N VAL A 192 -15.25 -7.34 25.18
CA VAL A 192 -16.55 -6.65 25.14
C VAL A 192 -17.58 -7.43 24.34
N VAL A 193 -17.22 -7.95 23.16
CA VAL A 193 -18.13 -8.74 22.32
C VAL A 193 -18.61 -9.99 23.04
N ILE A 194 -17.71 -10.71 23.73
CA ILE A 194 -18.03 -11.96 24.45
C ILE A 194 -18.90 -11.65 25.68
N THR A 195 -18.49 -10.69 26.51
CA THR A 195 -19.18 -10.40 27.78
C THR A 195 -20.55 -9.78 27.60
N ARG A 196 -20.77 -9.04 26.50
CA ARG A 196 -22.06 -8.41 26.17
C ARG A 196 -22.89 -9.19 25.16
N GLY A 197 -22.43 -10.34 24.68
CA GLY A 197 -23.16 -11.16 23.70
C GLY A 197 -23.36 -10.47 22.33
N LEU A 198 -22.47 -9.54 21.93
CA LEU A 198 -22.65 -8.72 20.73
C LEU A 198 -22.50 -9.49 19.42
N PHE A 199 -21.96 -10.70 19.46
CA PHE A 199 -21.85 -11.55 18.27
C PHE A 199 -23.24 -11.87 17.68
N SER A 200 -24.22 -12.22 18.51
CA SER A 200 -25.58 -12.50 18.05
C SER A 200 -26.27 -11.23 17.51
N ALA A 201 -26.04 -10.09 18.13
CA ALA A 201 -26.56 -8.82 17.64
C ALA A 201 -25.99 -8.47 16.25
N TRP A 202 -24.67 -8.63 16.06
CA TRP A 202 -24.03 -8.42 14.77
C TRP A 202 -24.53 -9.39 13.68
N THR A 203 -24.66 -10.69 13.98
CA THR A 203 -25.19 -11.68 13.01
C THR A 203 -26.63 -11.37 12.63
N THR A 204 -27.46 -10.94 13.57
CA THR A 204 -28.82 -10.50 13.28
C THR A 204 -28.82 -9.30 12.36
N GLN A 205 -28.03 -8.26 12.66
CA GLN A 205 -27.91 -7.06 11.84
C GLN A 205 -27.38 -7.39 10.45
N LEU A 206 -26.41 -8.30 10.34
CA LEU A 206 -25.87 -8.76 9.05
C LEU A 206 -26.94 -9.40 8.16
N LEU A 207 -27.87 -10.15 8.75
CA LEU A 207 -28.92 -10.88 8.03
C LEU A 207 -30.12 -9.98 7.71
N THR A 208 -30.47 -9.03 8.57
CA THR A 208 -31.66 -8.17 8.41
C THR A 208 -31.38 -6.88 7.65
N ASP A 209 -30.15 -6.37 7.70
CA ASP A 209 -29.74 -5.08 7.16
C ASP A 209 -28.45 -5.21 6.31
N PHE A 210 -28.46 -6.18 5.38
CA PHE A 210 -27.35 -6.36 4.46
C PHE A 210 -27.34 -5.22 3.44
N PRO A 211 -26.17 -4.60 3.14
CA PRO A 211 -26.08 -3.51 2.18
C PRO A 211 -26.55 -3.96 0.78
N SER A 212 -26.99 -3.01 -0.04
CA SER A 212 -27.29 -3.32 -1.44
C SER A 212 -26.10 -3.97 -2.15
N GLN A 213 -26.36 -4.84 -3.14
CA GLN A 213 -25.30 -5.55 -3.87
C GLN A 213 -24.25 -4.59 -4.46
N GLY A 214 -24.69 -3.43 -4.99
CA GLY A 214 -23.79 -2.41 -5.51
C GLY A 214 -22.90 -1.78 -4.43
N ASN A 215 -23.49 -1.42 -3.29
CA ASN A 215 -22.75 -0.87 -2.15
C ASN A 215 -21.78 -1.90 -1.57
N PHE A 216 -22.20 -3.15 -1.41
CA PHE A 216 -21.32 -4.21 -0.92
C PHE A 216 -20.15 -4.46 -1.87
N ALA A 217 -20.42 -4.59 -3.19
CA ALA A 217 -19.38 -4.78 -4.20
C ALA A 217 -18.38 -3.62 -4.21
N TYR A 218 -18.87 -2.37 -4.13
CA TYR A 218 -18.00 -1.22 -4.00
C TYR A 218 -17.24 -1.21 -2.66
N GLY A 219 -17.88 -1.60 -1.56
CA GLY A 219 -17.25 -1.79 -0.27
C GLY A 219 -16.10 -2.81 -0.31
N VAL A 220 -16.23 -3.90 -1.07
CA VAL A 220 -15.14 -4.87 -1.27
C VAL A 220 -13.95 -4.23 -2.00
N THR A 221 -14.18 -3.34 -2.98
CA THR A 221 -13.08 -2.60 -3.61
C THR A 221 -12.41 -1.63 -2.66
N LEU A 222 -13.16 -0.98 -1.79
CA LEU A 222 -12.61 -0.09 -0.76
C LEU A 222 -11.88 -0.86 0.35
N ALA A 223 -12.35 -2.08 0.69
CA ALA A 223 -11.63 -2.96 1.60
C ALA A 223 -10.22 -3.31 1.08
N MET A 224 -10.01 -3.29 -0.25
CA MET A 224 -8.67 -3.48 -0.83
C MET A 224 -7.70 -2.37 -0.41
N ALA A 225 -8.16 -1.16 -0.13
CA ALA A 225 -7.32 -0.10 0.42
C ALA A 225 -6.67 -0.49 1.75
N SER A 226 -7.32 -1.36 2.55
CA SER A 226 -6.71 -1.91 3.78
C SER A 226 -5.56 -2.91 3.52
N PHE A 227 -5.18 -3.15 2.28
CA PHE A 227 -4.25 -4.19 1.88
C PHE A 227 -3.22 -3.74 0.83
N ILE A 228 -3.19 -2.46 0.48
CA ILE A 228 -2.16 -1.89 -0.40
C ILE A 228 -0.92 -1.58 0.43
N GLY A 229 0.28 -1.76 -0.14
CA GLY A 229 1.56 -1.49 0.53
C GLY A 229 2.48 -2.69 0.71
N ILE A 230 2.01 -3.95 0.48
CA ILE A 230 2.86 -5.14 0.57
C ILE A 230 4.01 -5.11 -0.43
N GLU A 231 3.86 -4.39 -1.53
CA GLU A 231 4.87 -4.17 -2.56
C GLU A 231 6.04 -3.34 -2.07
N SER A 232 5.89 -2.55 -1.01
CA SER A 232 6.97 -1.75 -0.39
C SER A 232 8.16 -2.63 0.00
N ILE A 233 7.92 -3.90 0.40
CA ILE A 233 8.95 -4.90 0.63
C ILE A 233 9.76 -5.16 -0.65
N SER A 234 9.09 -5.24 -1.81
CA SER A 234 9.75 -5.48 -3.09
C SER A 234 10.44 -4.24 -3.65
N GLN A 235 9.92 -3.04 -3.37
CA GLN A 235 10.56 -1.78 -3.76
C GLN A 235 11.93 -1.62 -3.09
N ALA A 236 12.05 -2.09 -1.84
CA ALA A 236 13.29 -2.05 -1.07
C ALA A 236 14.16 -3.32 -1.23
N ALA A 237 13.85 -4.19 -2.18
CA ALA A 237 14.55 -5.46 -2.36
C ALA A 237 16.06 -5.28 -2.64
N GLU A 238 16.44 -4.22 -3.37
CA GLU A 238 17.86 -3.90 -3.66
C GLU A 238 18.64 -3.51 -2.40
N GLU A 239 17.95 -2.94 -1.40
CA GLU A 239 18.52 -2.53 -0.11
C GLU A 239 18.47 -3.65 0.96
N THR A 240 17.91 -4.80 0.63
CA THR A 240 17.75 -5.95 1.54
C THR A 240 19.04 -6.79 1.61
N LYS A 241 19.49 -7.17 2.83
CA LYS A 241 20.77 -7.87 3.06
C LYS A 241 20.86 -9.23 2.38
N VAL A 242 19.86 -10.07 2.52
CA VAL A 242 19.76 -11.41 1.91
C VAL A 242 18.35 -11.57 1.34
N PRO A 243 18.07 -10.98 0.15
CA PRO A 243 16.72 -10.90 -0.40
C PRO A 243 15.98 -12.22 -0.46
N SER A 244 16.68 -13.28 -0.87
CA SER A 244 16.13 -14.62 -1.01
C SER A 244 15.56 -15.24 0.28
N LYS A 245 16.05 -14.83 1.45
CA LYS A 245 15.59 -15.30 2.76
C LYS A 245 14.72 -14.26 3.47
N VAL A 246 15.13 -12.99 3.40
CA VAL A 246 14.47 -11.90 4.12
C VAL A 246 13.09 -11.60 3.53
N ILE A 247 13.00 -11.44 2.21
CA ILE A 247 11.76 -11.02 1.55
C ILE A 247 10.61 -12.02 1.79
N PRO A 248 10.77 -13.34 1.53
CA PRO A 248 9.67 -14.28 1.76
C PRO A 248 9.25 -14.37 3.22
N LYS A 249 10.20 -14.21 4.15
CA LYS A 249 9.92 -14.26 5.59
C LYS A 249 9.15 -13.02 6.05
N SER A 250 9.60 -11.84 5.66
CA SER A 250 8.95 -10.57 6.02
C SER A 250 7.57 -10.44 5.38
N THR A 251 7.43 -10.82 4.11
CA THR A 251 6.11 -10.80 3.42
C THR A 251 5.10 -11.72 4.10
N LYS A 252 5.47 -12.97 4.42
CA LYS A 252 4.56 -13.88 5.12
C LYS A 252 4.17 -13.35 6.50
N LEU A 253 5.13 -12.78 7.24
CA LEU A 253 4.87 -12.19 8.55
C LEU A 253 3.92 -10.99 8.42
N SER A 254 4.11 -10.13 7.41
CA SER A 254 3.21 -8.99 7.14
C SER A 254 1.81 -9.48 6.77
N ILE A 255 1.69 -10.48 5.89
CA ILE A 255 0.39 -11.03 5.51
C ILE A 255 -0.37 -11.52 6.76
N ILE A 256 0.25 -12.32 7.61
CA ILE A 256 -0.40 -12.87 8.80
C ILE A 256 -0.79 -11.74 9.77
N ALA A 257 0.13 -10.82 10.09
CA ALA A 257 -0.13 -9.74 11.03
C ALA A 257 -1.28 -8.84 10.55
N VAL A 258 -1.24 -8.44 9.28
CA VAL A 258 -2.25 -7.56 8.69
C VAL A 258 -3.62 -8.23 8.62
N LEU A 259 -3.70 -9.50 8.19
CA LEU A 259 -4.97 -10.22 8.13
C LEU A 259 -5.64 -10.33 9.50
N VAL A 260 -4.88 -10.73 10.51
CA VAL A 260 -5.40 -10.84 11.88
C VAL A 260 -5.94 -9.49 12.35
N ILE A 261 -5.20 -8.40 12.13
CA ILE A 261 -5.60 -7.07 12.56
C ILE A 261 -6.79 -6.55 11.75
N ALA A 262 -6.73 -6.58 10.42
CA ALA A 262 -7.77 -6.02 9.57
C ALA A 262 -9.11 -6.73 9.76
N ILE A 263 -9.12 -8.06 9.82
CA ILE A 263 -10.33 -8.85 10.07
C ILE A 263 -10.88 -8.57 11.47
N SER A 264 -10.01 -8.61 12.49
CA SER A 264 -10.43 -8.36 13.89
C SER A 264 -10.99 -6.97 14.07
N LEU A 265 -10.27 -5.92 13.63
CA LEU A 265 -10.72 -4.55 13.84
C LEU A 265 -11.94 -4.20 12.99
N SER A 266 -12.05 -4.73 11.78
CA SER A 266 -13.26 -4.58 10.96
C SER A 266 -14.49 -5.20 11.65
N PHE A 267 -14.35 -6.42 12.16
CA PHE A 267 -15.41 -7.08 12.92
C PHE A 267 -15.79 -6.31 14.18
N LEU A 268 -14.80 -5.92 14.98
CA LEU A 268 -15.01 -5.21 16.23
C LEU A 268 -15.65 -3.82 16.02
N SER A 269 -15.27 -3.11 14.97
CA SER A 269 -15.82 -1.81 14.64
C SER A 269 -17.33 -1.84 14.48
N VAL A 270 -17.86 -2.82 13.72
CA VAL A 270 -19.28 -2.91 13.42
C VAL A 270 -20.07 -3.81 14.40
N SER A 271 -19.37 -4.51 15.30
CA SER A 271 -20.02 -5.30 16.37
C SER A 271 -20.17 -4.50 17.67
N VAL A 272 -19.18 -3.68 18.00
CA VAL A 272 -19.17 -2.86 19.23
C VAL A 272 -19.91 -1.54 19.02
N LEU A 273 -19.85 -0.99 17.81
CA LEU A 273 -20.48 0.27 17.44
C LEU A 273 -21.48 0.07 16.30
N PRO A 274 -22.57 0.87 16.26
CA PRO A 274 -23.39 0.97 15.04
C PRO A 274 -22.52 1.41 13.86
N TRP A 275 -22.68 0.79 12.69
CA TRP A 275 -21.86 1.11 11.51
C TRP A 275 -21.94 2.58 11.10
N GLN A 276 -23.08 3.27 11.39
CA GLN A 276 -23.27 4.70 11.16
C GLN A 276 -22.30 5.57 11.96
N VAL A 277 -21.98 5.14 13.18
CA VAL A 277 -21.00 5.83 14.04
C VAL A 277 -19.59 5.67 13.46
N VAL A 278 -19.25 4.45 12.98
CA VAL A 278 -17.96 4.18 12.35
C VAL A 278 -17.82 4.98 11.04
N ALA A 279 -18.86 5.01 10.22
CA ALA A 279 -18.89 5.77 8.98
C ALA A 279 -18.84 7.29 9.20
N GLY A 280 -19.53 7.80 10.23
CA GLY A 280 -19.48 9.21 10.62
C GLY A 280 -18.11 9.66 11.16
N GLY A 281 -17.31 8.72 11.67
CA GLY A 281 -15.92 8.93 12.12
C GLY A 281 -14.89 8.51 11.09
N ALA A 282 -15.14 8.71 9.79
CA ALA A 282 -14.26 8.24 8.71
C ALA A 282 -12.83 8.81 8.77
N GLN A 283 -12.59 9.89 9.49
CA GLN A 283 -11.26 10.49 9.65
C GLN A 283 -10.44 9.86 10.79
N ASP A 284 -11.11 9.23 11.78
CA ASP A 284 -10.51 8.65 12.98
C ASP A 284 -11.31 7.45 13.55
N PRO A 285 -11.65 6.43 12.72
CA PRO A 285 -12.58 5.37 13.10
C PRO A 285 -12.16 4.57 14.34
N LEU A 286 -10.85 4.30 14.49
CA LEU A 286 -10.34 3.56 15.65
C LEU A 286 -10.39 4.35 16.97
N PHE A 287 -10.44 5.68 16.92
CA PHE A 287 -10.65 6.51 18.09
C PHE A 287 -12.02 6.21 18.74
N PHE A 288 -13.08 6.12 17.93
CA PHE A 288 -14.42 5.79 18.41
C PHE A 288 -14.49 4.37 18.98
N LEU A 289 -13.87 3.40 18.30
CA LEU A 289 -13.80 2.02 18.80
C LEU A 289 -13.07 1.96 20.14
N ALA A 290 -11.92 2.61 20.27
CA ALA A 290 -11.16 2.63 21.52
C ALA A 290 -11.93 3.30 22.64
N ARG A 291 -12.66 4.40 22.34
CA ARG A 291 -13.48 5.13 23.32
C ARG A 291 -14.63 4.27 23.89
N ALA A 292 -15.12 3.29 23.14
CA ALA A 292 -16.16 2.38 23.58
C ALA A 292 -15.65 1.28 24.54
N MET A 293 -14.34 1.17 24.78
CA MET A 293 -13.78 0.17 25.68
C MET A 293 -14.08 0.51 27.16
N PRO A 294 -14.48 -0.50 27.97
CA PRO A 294 -14.86 -0.28 29.38
C PRO A 294 -13.65 0.13 30.22
N GLY A 295 -13.87 1.03 31.16
CA GLY A 295 -12.89 1.48 32.17
C GLY A 295 -11.81 2.40 31.65
N ILE A 296 -11.13 2.06 30.56
CA ILE A 296 -9.97 2.80 30.04
C ILE A 296 -10.25 3.55 28.72
N GLY A 297 -11.49 3.48 28.20
CA GLY A 297 -11.82 3.92 26.85
C GLY A 297 -11.43 5.37 26.53
N ALA A 298 -11.62 6.30 27.45
CA ALA A 298 -11.24 7.70 27.22
C ALA A 298 -9.72 7.88 27.06
N PHE A 299 -8.93 7.27 27.94
CA PHE A 299 -7.46 7.31 27.86
C PHE A 299 -6.96 6.56 26.62
N PHE A 300 -7.53 5.38 26.37
CA PHE A 300 -7.11 4.54 25.27
C PHE A 300 -7.43 5.15 23.88
N ALA A 301 -8.54 5.88 23.76
CA ALA A 301 -8.87 6.63 22.55
C ALA A 301 -7.82 7.71 22.24
N ILE A 302 -7.35 8.44 23.26
CA ILE A 302 -6.26 9.41 23.08
C ILE A 302 -4.98 8.72 22.65
N TRP A 303 -4.64 7.58 23.27
CA TRP A 303 -3.48 6.77 22.87
C TRP A 303 -3.58 6.26 21.42
N ILE A 304 -4.74 5.75 21.01
CA ILE A 304 -5.01 5.34 19.61
C ILE A 304 -4.87 6.53 18.66
N ALA A 305 -5.33 7.72 19.03
CA ALA A 305 -5.15 8.91 18.21
C ALA A 305 -3.67 9.27 18.03
N PHE A 306 -2.88 9.22 19.10
CA PHE A 306 -1.42 9.39 19.00
C PHE A 306 -0.78 8.33 18.09
N MET A 307 -1.17 7.08 18.24
CA MET A 307 -0.67 6.02 17.37
C MET A 307 -1.12 6.20 15.92
N GLY A 308 -2.35 6.69 15.70
CA GLY A 308 -2.86 7.05 14.37
C GLY A 308 -2.01 8.11 13.68
N ILE A 309 -1.59 9.16 14.42
CA ILE A 309 -0.66 10.19 13.92
C ILE A 309 0.65 9.54 13.45
N TRP A 310 1.27 8.74 14.32
CA TRP A 310 2.60 8.18 14.03
C TRP A 310 2.57 7.12 12.93
N ILE A 311 1.58 6.21 12.91
CA ILE A 311 1.52 5.17 11.89
C ILE A 311 1.19 5.77 10.51
N SER A 312 0.29 6.75 10.45
CA SER A 312 -0.02 7.47 9.20
C SER A 312 1.19 8.29 8.70
N LEU A 313 1.95 8.91 9.61
CA LEU A 313 3.20 9.60 9.25
C LEU A 313 4.23 8.63 8.66
N VAL A 314 4.37 7.43 9.26
CA VAL A 314 5.28 6.40 8.76
C VAL A 314 4.81 5.87 7.42
N SER A 315 3.51 5.69 7.19
CA SER A 315 2.96 5.30 5.89
C SER A 315 3.21 6.40 4.83
N THR A 316 2.90 7.67 5.12
CA THR A 316 3.26 8.80 4.24
C THR A 316 4.73 8.75 3.83
N ASN A 317 5.62 8.44 4.79
CA ASN A 317 7.05 8.29 4.53
C ASN A 317 7.36 7.11 3.60
N THR A 318 6.66 5.97 3.79
CA THR A 318 6.82 4.78 2.94
C THR A 318 6.34 5.08 1.51
N GLY A 319 5.26 5.84 1.33
CA GLY A 319 4.81 6.34 0.03
C GLY A 319 5.86 7.18 -0.69
N VAL A 320 6.52 8.14 0.01
CA VAL A 320 7.63 8.93 -0.56
C VAL A 320 8.79 8.04 -0.98
N ILE A 321 9.13 7.04 -0.16
CA ILE A 321 10.16 6.05 -0.47
C ILE A 321 9.75 5.23 -1.69
N GLY A 322 8.55 4.66 -1.71
CA GLY A 322 8.02 3.79 -2.76
C GLY A 322 8.04 4.48 -4.13
N VAL A 323 7.39 5.65 -4.25
CA VAL A 323 7.35 6.39 -5.52
C VAL A 323 8.75 6.74 -6.03
N SER A 324 9.66 7.07 -5.12
CA SER A 324 11.03 7.42 -5.50
C SER A 324 11.81 6.23 -6.06
N ARG A 325 11.60 4.99 -5.57
CA ARG A 325 12.26 3.77 -6.09
C ARG A 325 11.65 3.34 -7.41
N VAL A 326 10.33 3.38 -7.53
CA VAL A 326 9.63 3.09 -8.79
C VAL A 326 10.14 3.99 -9.90
N THR A 327 10.11 5.30 -9.70
CA THR A 327 10.53 6.28 -10.70
C THR A 327 12.03 6.25 -10.98
N PHE A 328 12.86 6.00 -9.96
CA PHE A 328 14.29 5.77 -10.13
C PHE A 328 14.56 4.56 -11.04
N SER A 329 13.87 3.44 -10.80
CA SER A 329 13.93 2.24 -11.62
C SER A 329 13.48 2.54 -13.06
N MET A 330 12.35 3.25 -13.23
CA MET A 330 11.86 3.64 -14.56
C MET A 330 12.85 4.52 -15.32
N GLY A 331 13.54 5.44 -14.62
CA GLY A 331 14.62 6.25 -15.20
C GLY A 331 15.81 5.41 -15.67
N ARG A 332 16.23 4.40 -14.87
CA ARG A 332 17.31 3.45 -15.22
C ARG A 332 16.95 2.57 -16.42
N LEU A 333 15.68 2.19 -16.53
CA LEU A 333 15.16 1.36 -17.63
C LEU A 333 14.84 2.17 -18.90
N ASN A 334 15.13 3.47 -18.95
CA ASN A 334 14.75 4.37 -20.04
C ASN A 334 13.23 4.38 -20.34
N LEU A 335 12.40 4.11 -19.34
CA LEU A 335 10.94 4.23 -19.41
C LEU A 335 10.50 5.67 -19.19
N MET A 336 11.31 6.45 -18.45
CA MET A 336 11.14 7.86 -18.15
C MET A 336 12.46 8.64 -18.37
N PRO A 337 12.41 10.00 -18.38
CA PRO A 337 13.62 10.81 -18.49
C PRO A 337 14.68 10.44 -17.45
N HIS A 338 15.94 10.39 -17.87
CA HIS A 338 17.07 10.02 -17.01
C HIS A 338 17.26 10.94 -15.79
N SER A 339 16.68 12.16 -15.80
CA SER A 339 16.64 13.04 -14.63
C SER A 339 16.01 12.38 -13.40
N PHE A 340 15.05 11.45 -13.59
CA PHE A 340 14.41 10.72 -12.48
C PHE A 340 15.33 9.69 -11.83
N SER A 341 16.39 9.25 -12.50
CA SER A 341 17.40 8.35 -11.92
C SER A 341 18.61 9.12 -11.30
N ARG A 342 18.56 10.44 -11.24
CA ARG A 342 19.63 11.23 -10.62
C ARG A 342 19.61 11.13 -9.10
N LEU A 343 20.78 10.81 -8.52
CA LEU A 343 20.97 10.76 -7.08
C LEU A 343 21.61 12.06 -6.58
N HIS A 344 21.25 12.47 -5.38
CA HIS A 344 21.89 13.61 -4.70
C HIS A 344 23.37 13.31 -4.42
N LYS A 345 24.27 14.23 -4.76
CA LYS A 345 25.73 14.02 -4.68
C LYS A 345 26.23 13.59 -3.28
N LYS A 346 25.70 14.19 -2.21
CA LYS A 346 26.09 13.91 -0.82
C LYS A 346 25.29 12.76 -0.22
N TYR A 347 23.96 12.77 -0.38
CA TYR A 347 23.05 11.86 0.34
C TYR A 347 22.70 10.60 -0.44
N ARG A 348 23.00 10.55 -1.76
CA ARG A 348 22.69 9.44 -2.67
C ARG A 348 21.23 9.03 -2.68
N THR A 349 20.34 9.99 -2.48
CA THR A 349 18.89 9.84 -2.53
C THR A 349 18.35 10.38 -3.85
N PRO A 350 17.26 9.82 -4.40
CA PRO A 350 16.65 10.29 -5.65
C PRO A 350 15.83 11.58 -5.42
N TYR A 351 16.50 12.68 -5.11
CA TYR A 351 15.90 13.93 -4.65
C TYR A 351 14.90 14.55 -5.63
N VAL A 352 15.11 14.36 -6.94
CA VAL A 352 14.21 14.91 -7.98
C VAL A 352 12.83 14.29 -7.85
N THR A 353 12.77 12.95 -7.73
CA THR A 353 11.51 12.21 -7.63
C THR A 353 10.83 12.48 -6.30
N ILE A 354 11.58 12.49 -5.19
CA ILE A 354 11.07 12.85 -3.87
C ILE A 354 10.38 14.22 -3.93
N SER A 355 11.03 15.25 -4.51
CA SER A 355 10.47 16.59 -4.59
C SER A 355 9.21 16.65 -5.47
N ILE A 356 9.26 16.07 -6.68
CA ILE A 356 8.14 16.15 -7.62
C ILE A 356 6.87 15.49 -7.02
N PHE A 357 7.00 14.28 -6.46
CA PHE A 357 5.82 13.55 -5.98
C PHE A 357 5.31 14.06 -4.64
N SER A 358 6.19 14.59 -3.76
CA SER A 358 5.73 15.31 -2.57
C SER A 358 4.97 16.59 -2.94
N LEU A 359 5.43 17.34 -3.95
CA LEU A 359 4.71 18.52 -4.46
C LEU A 359 3.38 18.13 -5.10
N ALA A 360 3.32 17.04 -5.87
CA ALA A 360 2.09 16.53 -6.45
C ALA A 360 1.07 16.13 -5.37
N ALA A 361 1.52 15.43 -4.32
CA ALA A 361 0.66 15.07 -3.18
C ALA A 361 0.15 16.32 -2.44
N MET A 362 1.00 17.33 -2.21
CA MET A 362 0.56 18.60 -1.63
C MET A 362 -0.47 19.31 -2.52
N SER A 363 -0.33 19.23 -3.84
CA SER A 363 -1.33 19.80 -4.77
C SER A 363 -2.68 19.09 -4.66
N ILE A 364 -2.68 17.76 -4.47
CA ILE A 364 -3.92 17.01 -4.20
C ILE A 364 -4.57 17.49 -2.91
N ILE A 365 -3.78 17.69 -1.84
CA ILE A 365 -4.31 18.19 -0.56
C ILE A 365 -4.86 19.61 -0.69
N MET A 366 -4.22 20.47 -1.48
CA MET A 366 -4.73 21.83 -1.72
C MET A 366 -6.15 21.83 -2.32
N LEU A 367 -6.51 20.80 -3.09
CA LEU A 367 -7.88 20.67 -3.60
C LEU A 367 -8.90 20.45 -2.48
N ASN A 368 -8.49 19.94 -1.32
CA ASN A 368 -9.38 19.74 -0.17
C ASN A 368 -9.95 21.06 0.39
N ILE A 369 -9.21 22.15 0.26
CA ILE A 369 -9.64 23.48 0.70
C ILE A 369 -10.89 23.93 -0.09
N PHE A 370 -11.05 23.47 -1.34
CA PHE A 370 -12.12 23.85 -2.24
C PHE A 370 -13.23 22.81 -2.37
N SER A 371 -13.08 21.62 -1.78
CA SER A 371 -14.02 20.49 -1.87
C SER A 371 -14.41 19.98 -0.49
N PRO A 372 -15.65 19.48 -0.31
CA PRO A 372 -16.00 18.77 0.93
C PRO A 372 -15.02 17.61 1.19
N SER A 373 -14.50 17.54 2.41
CA SER A 373 -13.45 16.56 2.80
C SER A 373 -13.84 15.10 2.54
N SER A 374 -15.12 14.77 2.67
CA SER A 374 -15.63 13.41 2.39
C SER A 374 -15.55 13.01 0.91
N VAL A 375 -15.78 13.95 0.00
CA VAL A 375 -15.72 13.70 -1.46
C VAL A 375 -14.28 13.47 -1.90
N LEU A 376 -13.37 14.30 -1.41
CA LEU A 376 -11.95 14.15 -1.72
C LEU A 376 -11.39 12.86 -1.15
N LEU A 377 -11.68 12.52 0.11
CA LEU A 377 -11.19 11.30 0.75
C LEU A 377 -11.65 10.04 -0.01
N ASN A 378 -12.91 10.00 -0.47
CA ASN A 378 -13.43 8.90 -1.27
C ASN A 378 -12.79 8.82 -2.66
N LEU A 379 -12.57 9.97 -3.32
CA LEU A 379 -11.85 10.02 -4.60
C LEU A 379 -10.41 9.53 -4.45
N VAL A 380 -9.70 10.02 -3.43
CA VAL A 380 -8.30 9.66 -3.14
C VAL A 380 -8.20 8.17 -2.87
N ALA A 381 -9.08 7.59 -2.04
CA ALA A 381 -9.11 6.15 -1.77
C ALA A 381 -9.40 5.31 -3.02
N SER A 382 -10.26 5.81 -3.94
CA SER A 382 -10.53 5.13 -5.21
C SER A 382 -9.33 5.15 -6.16
N LEU A 383 -8.61 6.27 -6.23
CA LEU A 383 -7.41 6.41 -7.07
C LEU A 383 -6.24 5.58 -6.54
N TYR A 384 -6.12 5.46 -5.21
CA TYR A 384 -5.19 4.58 -4.53
C TYR A 384 -5.36 3.14 -5.01
N ASN A 385 -6.57 2.60 -4.89
CA ASN A 385 -6.90 1.27 -5.39
C ASN A 385 -6.72 1.13 -6.91
N PHE A 386 -7.07 2.18 -7.69
CA PHE A 386 -6.99 2.12 -9.15
C PHE A 386 -5.56 1.88 -9.63
N GLY A 387 -4.59 2.62 -9.10
CA GLY A 387 -3.18 2.51 -9.47
C GLY A 387 -2.56 1.19 -9.03
N ALA A 388 -2.76 0.80 -7.78
CA ALA A 388 -2.22 -0.43 -7.19
C ALA A 388 -2.72 -1.68 -7.92
N LEU A 389 -4.03 -1.81 -8.18
CA LEU A 389 -4.61 -2.99 -8.81
C LEU A 389 -4.06 -3.22 -10.23
N VAL A 390 -3.81 -2.16 -11.01
CA VAL A 390 -3.16 -2.28 -12.34
C VAL A 390 -1.74 -2.84 -12.19
N ALA A 391 -0.95 -2.33 -11.26
CA ALA A 391 0.40 -2.82 -11.03
C ALA A 391 0.40 -4.28 -10.54
N TYR A 392 -0.52 -4.63 -9.64
CA TYR A 392 -0.68 -5.98 -9.11
C TYR A 392 -1.08 -6.99 -10.19
N MET A 393 -1.95 -6.61 -11.13
CA MET A 393 -2.24 -7.43 -12.31
C MET A 393 -0.96 -7.75 -13.10
N TYR A 394 -0.11 -6.74 -13.37
CA TYR A 394 1.16 -6.95 -14.07
C TYR A 394 2.13 -7.85 -13.31
N VAL A 395 2.20 -7.72 -11.99
CA VAL A 395 3.06 -8.57 -11.15
C VAL A 395 2.62 -10.03 -11.22
N ASN A 396 1.33 -10.29 -11.06
CA ASN A 396 0.77 -11.64 -11.13
C ASN A 396 0.95 -12.25 -12.53
N LEU A 397 0.67 -11.50 -13.61
CA LEU A 397 0.92 -11.93 -14.97
C LEU A 397 2.41 -12.19 -15.23
N SER A 398 3.30 -11.37 -14.70
CA SER A 398 4.74 -11.55 -14.84
C SER A 398 5.22 -12.85 -14.21
N ALA A 399 4.70 -13.20 -13.03
CA ALA A 399 5.02 -14.46 -12.38
C ALA A 399 4.55 -15.67 -13.20
N ILE A 400 3.32 -15.62 -13.73
CA ILE A 400 2.80 -16.67 -14.62
C ILE A 400 3.70 -16.85 -15.84
N ALA A 401 3.99 -15.76 -16.54
CA ALA A 401 4.78 -15.81 -17.79
C ALA A 401 6.23 -16.26 -17.56
N LEU A 402 6.87 -15.85 -16.46
CA LEU A 402 8.23 -16.29 -16.11
C LEU A 402 8.29 -17.79 -15.82
N ARG A 403 7.25 -18.38 -15.27
CA ARG A 403 7.18 -19.84 -15.04
C ARG A 403 7.07 -20.60 -16.36
N PHE A 404 6.36 -20.08 -17.38
CA PHE A 404 6.34 -20.65 -18.72
C PHE A 404 7.69 -20.57 -19.42
N ARG A 405 8.51 -19.55 -19.14
CA ARG A 405 9.87 -19.42 -19.70
C ARG A 405 10.91 -20.33 -19.04
N ASN A 406 10.49 -21.15 -18.05
CA ASN A 406 11.31 -22.11 -17.32
C ASN A 406 12.61 -21.53 -16.73
N ASP A 407 12.54 -20.31 -16.23
CA ASP A 407 13.64 -19.63 -15.55
C ASP A 407 13.80 -20.25 -14.15
N GLN A 408 14.72 -21.24 -14.04
CA GLN A 408 14.78 -22.21 -12.94
C GLN A 408 15.62 -21.78 -11.73
N ASN A 409 16.03 -20.54 -11.60
CA ASN A 409 16.74 -20.09 -10.39
C ASN A 409 15.79 -20.14 -9.19
N GLU A 410 15.84 -21.25 -8.43
CA GLU A 410 14.92 -21.57 -7.34
C GLU A 410 15.39 -20.95 -6.04
N VAL A 411 14.83 -19.79 -5.67
CA VAL A 411 15.08 -19.22 -4.35
C VAL A 411 13.85 -19.37 -3.46
N TYR A 412 12.71 -18.90 -3.91
CA TYR A 412 11.40 -19.03 -3.25
C TYR A 412 10.32 -19.17 -4.32
N ARG A 413 9.34 -20.05 -4.10
CA ARG A 413 8.15 -20.22 -4.95
C ARG A 413 6.87 -20.06 -4.14
N SER A 414 5.90 -19.40 -4.74
CA SER A 414 4.54 -19.34 -4.20
C SER A 414 3.97 -20.75 -4.03
N PRO A 415 3.20 -21.01 -2.96
CA PRO A 415 2.65 -22.34 -2.68
C PRO A 415 1.60 -22.79 -3.72
N ILE A 416 1.03 -24.00 -3.52
CA ILE A 416 -0.02 -24.59 -4.35
C ILE A 416 0.42 -24.67 -5.80
N ASN A 417 1.38 -25.58 -6.07
CA ASN A 417 1.94 -25.76 -7.40
C ASN A 417 1.33 -27.01 -8.08
N PHE A 418 1.11 -26.90 -9.39
CA PHE A 418 0.71 -28.00 -10.27
C PHE A 418 1.60 -28.02 -11.50
N THR A 419 1.68 -29.19 -12.15
CA THR A 419 2.54 -29.36 -13.32
C THR A 419 1.69 -29.62 -14.55
N ILE A 420 1.94 -28.85 -15.62
CA ILE A 420 1.33 -29.07 -16.94
C ILE A 420 2.43 -29.40 -17.95
N THR A 421 2.08 -30.11 -19.00
CA THR A 421 2.97 -30.39 -20.11
C THR A 421 2.62 -29.47 -21.29
N VAL A 422 3.54 -28.56 -21.64
CA VAL A 422 3.35 -27.63 -22.76
C VAL A 422 4.45 -27.90 -23.78
N LYS A 423 4.08 -28.26 -25.02
CA LYS A 423 5.03 -28.59 -26.09
C LYS A 423 6.09 -29.60 -25.64
N GLY A 424 5.68 -30.66 -24.92
CA GLY A 424 6.57 -31.72 -24.44
C GLY A 424 7.45 -31.36 -23.22
N LYS A 425 7.39 -30.10 -22.71
CA LYS A 425 8.12 -29.66 -21.53
C LYS A 425 7.20 -29.60 -20.31
N LYS A 426 7.64 -30.14 -19.18
CA LYS A 426 6.93 -30.03 -17.90
C LYS A 426 7.14 -28.62 -17.32
N VAL A 427 6.06 -27.87 -17.13
CA VAL A 427 6.06 -26.53 -16.56
C VAL A 427 5.33 -26.58 -15.21
N LYS A 428 6.02 -26.13 -14.15
CA LYS A 428 5.45 -26.06 -12.80
C LYS A 428 4.82 -24.68 -12.56
N LEU A 429 3.50 -24.61 -12.56
CA LEU A 429 2.70 -23.40 -12.32
C LEU A 429 2.23 -23.35 -10.87
N SER A 430 1.86 -22.16 -10.38
CA SER A 430 1.17 -21.98 -9.08
C SER A 430 -0.20 -21.41 -9.31
N VAL A 431 -1.17 -21.85 -8.51
CA VAL A 431 -2.52 -21.28 -8.49
C VAL A 431 -2.51 -19.82 -8.00
N ILE A 432 -1.55 -19.46 -7.14
CA ILE A 432 -1.50 -18.15 -6.45
C ILE A 432 -1.47 -16.95 -7.41
N PRO A 433 -0.55 -16.86 -8.39
CA PRO A 433 -0.55 -15.73 -9.32
C PRO A 433 -1.81 -15.66 -10.21
N PHE A 434 -2.42 -16.80 -10.57
CA PHE A 434 -3.68 -16.81 -11.32
C PHE A 434 -4.82 -16.23 -10.47
N LEU A 435 -4.94 -16.67 -9.23
CA LEU A 435 -5.92 -16.14 -8.29
C LEU A 435 -5.71 -14.64 -8.06
N GLY A 436 -4.45 -14.21 -7.88
CA GLY A 436 -4.08 -12.81 -7.75
C GLY A 436 -4.48 -11.98 -8.97
N PHE A 437 -4.21 -12.46 -10.17
CA PHE A 437 -4.60 -11.74 -11.39
C PHE A 437 -6.12 -11.61 -11.53
N ILE A 438 -6.85 -12.71 -11.35
CA ILE A 438 -8.32 -12.73 -11.48
C ILE A 438 -8.96 -11.81 -10.44
N SER A 439 -8.55 -11.90 -9.18
CA SER A 439 -9.10 -11.08 -8.11
C SER A 439 -8.79 -9.58 -8.30
N CYS A 440 -7.56 -9.21 -8.70
CA CYS A 440 -7.21 -7.83 -9.05
C CYS A 440 -8.08 -7.31 -10.21
N PHE A 441 -8.26 -8.12 -11.26
CA PHE A 441 -9.06 -7.74 -12.43
C PHE A 441 -10.53 -7.54 -12.07
N VAL A 442 -11.11 -8.42 -11.26
CA VAL A 442 -12.49 -8.32 -10.79
C VAL A 442 -12.67 -7.06 -9.94
N LEU A 443 -11.80 -6.83 -8.94
CA LEU A 443 -11.91 -5.64 -8.09
C LEU A 443 -11.73 -4.35 -8.89
N TRP A 444 -10.78 -4.31 -9.82
CA TRP A 444 -10.56 -3.15 -10.68
C TRP A 444 -11.77 -2.90 -11.60
N SER A 445 -12.40 -3.95 -12.13
CA SER A 445 -13.61 -3.84 -12.95
C SER A 445 -14.79 -3.29 -12.13
N ILE A 446 -15.00 -3.78 -10.91
CA ILE A 446 -16.02 -3.26 -10.00
C ILE A 446 -15.76 -1.78 -9.69
N LEU A 447 -14.52 -1.41 -9.40
CA LEU A 447 -14.13 -0.03 -9.11
C LEU A 447 -14.47 0.92 -10.27
N ILE A 448 -14.15 0.53 -11.50
CA ILE A 448 -14.49 1.30 -12.72
C ILE A 448 -16.00 1.49 -12.88
N ILE A 449 -16.78 0.46 -12.59
CA ILE A 449 -18.24 0.51 -12.73
C ILE A 449 -18.85 1.37 -11.62
N SER A 450 -18.39 1.18 -10.38
CA SER A 450 -19.04 1.73 -9.18
C SER A 450 -18.62 3.17 -8.84
N HIS A 451 -17.46 3.64 -9.30
CA HIS A 451 -16.95 4.98 -8.97
C HIS A 451 -16.68 5.87 -10.20
N PRO A 452 -17.69 6.62 -10.70
CA PRO A 452 -17.58 7.38 -11.95
C PRO A 452 -16.43 8.40 -11.96
N LEU A 453 -16.22 9.14 -10.87
CA LEU A 453 -15.17 10.15 -10.78
C LEU A 453 -13.77 9.49 -10.74
N GLY A 454 -13.59 8.47 -9.93
CA GLY A 454 -12.33 7.71 -9.87
C GLY A 454 -11.98 7.07 -11.20
N ARG A 455 -13.00 6.53 -11.92
CA ARG A 455 -12.84 6.02 -13.28
C ARG A 455 -12.32 7.07 -14.24
N ILE A 456 -12.95 8.26 -14.28
CA ILE A 456 -12.58 9.34 -15.22
C ILE A 456 -11.14 9.78 -14.92
N VAL A 457 -10.84 10.11 -13.67
CA VAL A 457 -9.51 10.59 -13.28
C VAL A 457 -8.44 9.51 -13.50
N GLY A 458 -8.71 8.26 -13.15
CA GLY A 458 -7.79 7.14 -13.37
C GLY A 458 -7.51 6.89 -14.85
N LEU A 459 -8.53 6.87 -15.69
CA LEU A 459 -8.37 6.69 -17.15
C LEU A 459 -7.65 7.88 -17.80
N VAL A 460 -7.95 9.11 -17.38
CA VAL A 460 -7.23 10.32 -17.83
C VAL A 460 -5.75 10.23 -17.43
N TRP A 461 -5.45 9.79 -16.22
CA TRP A 461 -4.07 9.57 -15.76
C TRP A 461 -3.32 8.59 -16.67
N PHE A 462 -3.90 7.42 -16.93
CA PHE A 462 -3.26 6.41 -17.79
C PHE A 462 -3.13 6.88 -19.24
N THR A 463 -4.15 7.53 -19.80
CA THR A 463 -4.10 8.10 -21.16
C THR A 463 -2.98 9.14 -21.27
N PHE A 464 -2.91 10.06 -20.31
CA PHE A 464 -1.84 11.05 -20.24
C PHE A 464 -0.45 10.41 -20.14
N GLY A 465 -0.31 9.38 -19.28
CA GLY A 465 0.95 8.65 -19.14
C GLY A 465 1.39 7.99 -20.44
N VAL A 466 0.47 7.33 -21.14
CA VAL A 466 0.75 6.70 -22.45
C VAL A 466 1.21 7.74 -23.47
N MET A 467 0.55 8.90 -23.54
CA MET A 467 0.96 10.00 -24.42
C MET A 467 2.38 10.49 -24.08
N LEU A 468 2.69 10.68 -22.78
CA LEU A 468 4.03 11.08 -22.33
C LEU A 468 5.08 10.01 -22.69
N TYR A 469 4.76 8.73 -22.52
CA TYR A 469 5.65 7.63 -22.86
C TYR A 469 6.01 7.65 -24.34
N PHE A 470 5.02 7.73 -25.24
CA PHE A 470 5.26 7.78 -26.67
C PHE A 470 6.06 9.04 -27.09
N ALA A 471 5.71 10.21 -26.55
CA ALA A 471 6.43 11.45 -26.81
C ALA A 471 7.90 11.35 -26.38
N TYR A 472 8.17 10.79 -25.19
CA TYR A 472 9.53 10.60 -24.68
C TYR A 472 10.32 9.63 -25.54
N ARG A 473 9.77 8.44 -25.87
CA ARG A 473 10.45 7.41 -26.67
C ARG A 473 10.75 7.92 -28.09
N ARG A 474 9.78 8.59 -28.72
CA ARG A 474 9.96 9.22 -30.04
C ARG A 474 11.07 10.29 -30.02
N LYS A 475 11.08 11.19 -29.03
CA LYS A 475 12.12 12.21 -28.88
C LYS A 475 13.51 11.62 -28.69
N ARG A 476 13.63 10.48 -28.02
CA ARG A 476 14.88 9.78 -27.75
C ARG A 476 15.25 8.73 -28.79
N ARG A 477 14.43 8.50 -29.81
CA ARG A 477 14.60 7.47 -30.84
C ARG A 477 14.76 6.06 -30.26
N LEU A 478 14.05 5.77 -29.15
CA LEU A 478 14.05 4.45 -28.51
C LEU A 478 12.96 3.57 -29.13
N PRO A 479 13.12 2.23 -29.17
CA PRO A 479 12.07 1.33 -29.64
C PRO A 479 10.84 1.48 -28.76
N ILE A 480 9.63 1.48 -29.36
CA ILE A 480 8.36 1.69 -28.66
C ILE A 480 7.93 0.43 -27.89
N THR A 481 8.23 -0.74 -28.42
CA THR A 481 7.94 -2.07 -27.88
C THR A 481 9.22 -2.81 -27.54
#